data_ab27f206deeb5710a8163a679470a1ab
#
_entry.id   ab27f206deeb5710a8163a679470a1ab
#
_cell.length_a   1.000
_cell.length_b   1.000
_cell.length_c   1.000
_cell.angle_alpha   90.00
_cell.angle_beta   90.00
_cell.angle_gamma   90.00
#
_symmetry.space_group_name_H-M   'P 1'
#
loop_
_entity.id
_entity.type
_entity.pdbx_description
1 polymer ?
#
loop_
_entity_poly.entity_id
_entity_poly.type
_entity_poly.pdbx_seq_one_letter_code
_entity_poly.pdbx_strand_id
1 'polypeptide(L)'
;DDKIFLKNISYTELSTDSSENGMYRSVINSNLQPIAAVFDVKAYNKGAVIDLTDYIAGDNDIFFFEANAKRALGLSAMTPPASYISEVKSFPGNVEIKTVKTYTKSSASPIPGMMGGGSSGPATFELNTSLVLLPAVPMKARHFDDRVGYFATGYTDFDANPQGVKKISMITRWKLEPKPEDVEKYKRGELVEPQNPIVYYIDPATPKKWVPYLIAGVNDWQVAFEKAGFKNAIYVLEAPNNDSTSSVEDARHNVIVYKPSDIPNASGPHVHDPRSGEIMETHVNWYHNVMNLLRNWYMIQAAAVDPKARKMKFDDELMGQLIRFVSSHEVGHTLGLRHNFGSSSTVPVENLRNKAWVEANGHTPSIMDYARFNYVAQPEDGISEKGIFPRIGDYDIWAIEWGYKWKPEFKTAAEETTWSNKWIIERLKANNRLFFGTEMDRDDPRCQNEDLGDNAMKASAYGIKNLKRVLAGIPEWSKEPNEGYDN
;
A
#
# COMPACT_ATOMS: atom_id res chain seq x y z
N ASP A 1 17.08 -33.83 20.38
CA ASP A 1 17.32 -33.85 18.93
C ASP A 1 18.32 -32.75 18.61
N ASP A 2 19.37 -33.12 17.90
CA ASP A 2 20.49 -32.23 17.61
C ASP A 2 20.29 -31.40 16.33
N LYS A 3 19.04 -31.31 15.84
CA LYS A 3 18.71 -30.64 14.59
C LYS A 3 17.52 -29.71 14.69
N ILE A 4 17.59 -28.56 13.97
CA ILE A 4 16.50 -27.61 13.76
C ILE A 4 16.09 -27.65 12.30
N PHE A 5 14.77 -27.71 12.05
CA PHE A 5 14.19 -27.68 10.71
C PHE A 5 13.61 -26.31 10.42
N LEU A 6 14.08 -25.69 9.34
CA LEU A 6 13.41 -24.52 8.76
C LEU A 6 12.27 -25.04 7.85
N LYS A 7 11.05 -24.73 8.21
CA LYS A 7 9.86 -25.13 7.44
C LYS A 7 9.24 -23.97 6.72
N ASN A 8 8.79 -24.19 5.50
CA ASN A 8 7.94 -23.24 4.77
C ASN A 8 6.50 -23.46 5.21
N ILE A 9 6.03 -22.65 6.17
CA ILE A 9 4.70 -22.80 6.77
C ILE A 9 3.66 -22.08 5.91
N SER A 10 2.64 -22.83 5.48
CA SER A 10 1.43 -22.30 4.85
C SER A 10 0.32 -22.16 5.91
N TYR A 11 -0.40 -21.04 5.85
CA TYR A 11 -1.61 -20.78 6.64
C TYR A 11 -2.88 -20.83 5.77
N THR A 12 -2.84 -21.53 4.63
CA THR A 12 -3.93 -21.54 3.64
C THR A 12 -5.05 -22.51 3.96
N GLU A 13 -4.79 -23.51 4.82
CA GLU A 13 -5.79 -24.48 5.28
C GLU A 13 -5.85 -24.52 6.80
N LEU A 14 -7.05 -24.45 7.34
CA LEU A 14 -7.27 -24.43 8.78
C LEU A 14 -8.41 -25.39 9.18
N SER A 15 -8.19 -26.16 10.24
CA SER A 15 -9.20 -26.76 11.09
C SER A 15 -8.72 -26.67 12.54
N THR A 16 -9.61 -26.37 13.44
CA THR A 16 -9.35 -26.29 14.89
C THR A 16 -10.10 -27.35 15.68
N ASP A 17 -11.09 -28.01 15.06
CA ASP A 17 -11.88 -29.07 15.67
C ASP A 17 -11.08 -30.38 15.72
N SER A 18 -10.53 -30.66 16.90
CA SER A 18 -9.77 -31.87 17.20
C SER A 18 -10.63 -33.04 17.75
N SER A 19 -11.97 -32.89 17.76
CA SER A 19 -12.90 -33.95 18.15
C SER A 19 -12.87 -35.12 17.16
N GLU A 20 -13.53 -36.23 17.50
CA GLU A 20 -13.65 -37.40 16.62
C GLU A 20 -14.36 -37.09 15.30
N ASN A 21 -15.22 -36.08 15.27
CA ASN A 21 -15.96 -35.62 14.08
C ASN A 21 -15.28 -34.44 13.37
N GLY A 22 -14.19 -33.90 13.96
CA GLY A 22 -13.49 -32.75 13.43
C GLY A 22 -12.47 -33.08 12.33
N MET A 23 -12.11 -32.08 11.53
CA MET A 23 -11.19 -32.22 10.40
C MET A 23 -9.71 -31.95 10.77
N TYR A 24 -9.40 -31.51 12.00
CA TYR A 24 -8.04 -31.09 12.39
C TYR A 24 -6.97 -32.11 12.02
N ARG A 25 -7.16 -33.39 12.43
CA ARG A 25 -6.20 -34.46 12.17
C ARG A 25 -5.99 -34.71 10.67
N SER A 26 -7.07 -34.67 9.90
CA SER A 26 -7.04 -34.86 8.44
C SER A 26 -6.31 -33.71 7.74
N VAL A 27 -6.61 -32.47 8.12
CA VAL A 27 -5.95 -31.26 7.58
C VAL A 27 -4.45 -31.29 7.86
N ILE A 28 -4.05 -31.56 9.10
CA ILE A 28 -2.61 -31.63 9.47
C ILE A 28 -1.88 -32.76 8.71
N ASN A 29 -2.51 -33.91 8.55
CA ASN A 29 -1.87 -35.04 7.85
C ASN A 29 -1.76 -34.80 6.33
N SER A 30 -2.68 -34.05 5.74
CA SER A 30 -2.71 -33.75 4.31
C SER A 30 -1.85 -32.55 3.92
N ASN A 31 -1.54 -31.65 4.87
CA ASN A 31 -0.79 -30.41 4.64
C ASN A 31 0.58 -30.46 5.33
N LEU A 32 1.41 -31.41 4.92
CA LEU A 32 2.76 -31.51 5.42
C LEU A 32 3.57 -30.28 4.98
N GLN A 33 4.07 -29.52 5.96
CA GLN A 33 4.85 -28.32 5.69
C GLN A 33 6.24 -28.68 5.13
N PRO A 34 6.65 -28.16 3.95
CA PRO A 34 7.94 -28.46 3.35
C PRO A 34 9.10 -28.03 4.26
N ILE A 35 10.12 -28.87 4.34
CA ILE A 35 11.38 -28.55 5.01
C ILE A 35 12.28 -27.83 4.00
N ALA A 36 12.52 -26.55 4.22
CA ALA A 36 13.40 -25.73 3.38
C ALA A 36 14.88 -25.96 3.66
N ALA A 37 15.24 -26.20 4.93
CA ALA A 37 16.61 -26.47 5.36
C ALA A 37 16.66 -27.20 6.71
N VAL A 38 17.82 -27.80 6.99
CA VAL A 38 18.10 -28.51 8.25
C VAL A 38 19.43 -28.02 8.79
N PHE A 39 19.46 -27.66 10.08
CA PHE A 39 20.64 -27.13 10.76
C PHE A 39 20.99 -27.96 11.98
N ASP A 40 22.28 -28.21 12.18
CA ASP A 40 22.80 -28.85 13.42
C ASP A 40 22.79 -27.82 14.53
N VAL A 41 22.35 -28.24 15.72
CA VAL A 41 22.46 -27.44 16.92
C VAL A 41 23.91 -27.39 17.37
N LYS A 42 24.48 -26.20 17.50
CA LYS A 42 25.86 -25.97 17.96
C LYS A 42 25.96 -25.81 19.46
N ALA A 43 24.92 -25.27 20.09
CA ALA A 43 24.84 -25.08 21.54
C ALA A 43 23.38 -24.85 21.97
N TYR A 44 23.14 -24.91 23.29
CA TYR A 44 21.85 -24.54 23.90
C TYR A 44 22.08 -23.40 24.90
N ASN A 45 21.29 -22.32 24.77
CA ASN A 45 21.25 -21.20 25.73
C ASN A 45 19.89 -20.53 25.61
N LYS A 46 18.97 -20.69 26.54
CA LYS A 46 17.57 -20.23 26.46
C LYS A 46 16.83 -20.64 25.18
N GLY A 47 17.48 -21.36 24.29
CA GLY A 47 17.05 -21.84 22.99
C GLY A 47 18.19 -22.59 22.32
N ALA A 48 17.95 -23.08 21.09
CA ALA A 48 18.98 -23.72 20.27
C ALA A 48 19.78 -22.65 19.50
N VAL A 49 21.09 -22.79 19.48
CA VAL A 49 22.00 -21.98 18.66
C VAL A 49 22.36 -22.77 17.41
N ILE A 50 22.11 -22.17 16.23
CA ILE A 50 22.42 -22.78 14.93
C ILE A 50 23.24 -21.81 14.09
N ASP A 51 23.98 -22.33 13.10
CA ASP A 51 24.74 -21.57 12.12
C ASP A 51 23.97 -21.54 10.79
N LEU A 52 23.61 -20.34 10.34
CA LEU A 52 22.90 -20.09 9.06
C LEU A 52 23.81 -19.58 7.96
N THR A 53 25.11 -19.40 8.20
CA THR A 53 26.01 -18.66 7.31
C THR A 53 26.02 -19.22 5.89
N ASP A 54 26.25 -20.52 5.74
CA ASP A 54 26.30 -21.16 4.41
C ASP A 54 24.96 -21.14 3.69
N TYR A 55 23.86 -21.26 4.46
CA TYR A 55 22.52 -21.21 3.90
C TYR A 55 22.17 -19.81 3.39
N ILE A 56 22.48 -18.77 4.14
CA ILE A 56 22.24 -17.38 3.77
C ILE A 56 23.10 -16.99 2.56
N ALA A 57 24.39 -17.33 2.58
CA ALA A 57 25.31 -17.01 1.47
C ALA A 57 25.02 -17.83 0.22
N GLY A 58 24.43 -19.02 0.38
CA GLY A 58 24.13 -19.95 -0.71
C GLY A 58 22.98 -19.54 -1.63
N ASP A 59 22.77 -20.35 -2.67
CA ASP A 59 21.65 -20.16 -3.61
C ASP A 59 20.39 -20.83 -3.09
N ASN A 60 19.44 -20.02 -2.61
CA ASN A 60 18.13 -20.47 -2.16
C ASN A 60 17.08 -19.37 -2.41
N ASP A 61 15.78 -19.72 -2.36
CA ASP A 61 14.70 -18.80 -2.69
C ASP A 61 14.28 -17.92 -1.50
N ILE A 62 14.63 -18.28 -0.25
CA ILE A 62 14.28 -17.48 0.95
C ILE A 62 15.13 -16.21 1.02
N PHE A 63 16.42 -16.33 0.68
CA PHE A 63 17.36 -15.21 0.65
C PHE A 63 17.61 -14.73 -0.78
N PHE A 64 16.56 -14.64 -1.57
CA PHE A 64 16.50 -14.03 -2.89
C PHE A 64 15.17 -13.24 -3.00
N PHE A 65 14.85 -12.70 -4.18
CA PHE A 65 13.58 -12.01 -4.40
C PHE A 65 12.41 -13.00 -4.35
N GLU A 66 11.60 -13.07 -5.40
CA GLU A 66 10.58 -14.07 -5.57
C GLU A 66 11.12 -15.30 -6.29
N ALA A 67 10.52 -16.45 -6.07
CA ALA A 67 10.91 -17.73 -6.70
C ALA A 67 11.00 -17.64 -8.23
N ASN A 68 10.17 -16.82 -8.89
CA ASN A 68 10.18 -16.62 -10.33
C ASN A 68 11.14 -15.51 -10.80
N ALA A 69 11.70 -14.70 -9.92
CA ALA A 69 12.52 -13.55 -10.28
C ALA A 69 13.81 -13.98 -11.00
N LYS A 70 14.45 -15.06 -10.57
CA LYS A 70 15.63 -15.62 -11.25
C LYS A 70 15.34 -15.95 -12.71
N ARG A 71 14.21 -16.58 -12.97
CA ARG A 71 13.78 -16.93 -14.34
C ARG A 71 13.46 -15.68 -15.16
N ALA A 72 12.72 -14.73 -14.59
CA ALA A 72 12.37 -13.49 -15.28
C ALA A 72 13.60 -12.64 -15.62
N LEU A 73 14.62 -12.67 -14.77
CA LEU A 73 15.90 -11.97 -14.99
C LEU A 73 16.89 -12.75 -15.87
N GLY A 74 16.57 -13.99 -16.27
CA GLY A 74 17.44 -14.85 -17.07
C GLY A 74 18.67 -15.33 -16.29
N LEU A 75 18.57 -15.47 -14.97
CA LEU A 75 19.67 -15.91 -14.12
C LEU A 75 19.79 -17.44 -14.13
N SER A 76 21.01 -17.94 -14.13
CA SER A 76 21.35 -19.35 -14.05
C SER A 76 22.16 -19.66 -12.79
N ALA A 77 23.37 -20.19 -12.88
CA ALA A 77 24.15 -20.59 -11.73
C ALA A 77 24.68 -19.39 -10.94
N MET A 78 24.59 -19.47 -9.60
CA MET A 78 25.26 -18.55 -8.71
C MET A 78 26.78 -18.78 -8.74
N THR A 79 27.55 -17.72 -8.59
CA THR A 79 29.02 -17.75 -8.49
C THR A 79 29.44 -17.63 -7.02
N PRO A 80 29.70 -18.75 -6.30
CA PRO A 80 29.93 -18.70 -4.85
C PRO A 80 31.08 -17.78 -4.42
N PRO A 81 32.25 -17.73 -5.10
CA PRO A 81 33.34 -16.83 -4.69
C PRO A 81 33.01 -15.32 -4.78
N ALA A 82 31.96 -14.97 -5.54
CA ALA A 82 31.48 -13.59 -5.69
C ALA A 82 30.15 -13.36 -4.98
N SER A 83 29.83 -14.21 -4.00
CA SER A 83 28.56 -14.14 -3.22
C SER A 83 28.90 -14.27 -1.74
N TYR A 84 28.38 -13.31 -0.93
CA TYR A 84 28.71 -13.24 0.49
C TYR A 84 27.64 -12.46 1.28
N ILE A 85 27.66 -12.61 2.62
CA ILE A 85 26.88 -11.79 3.53
C ILE A 85 27.63 -10.47 3.75
N SER A 86 27.02 -9.34 3.38
CA SER A 86 27.64 -8.03 3.52
C SER A 86 27.36 -7.37 4.87
N GLU A 87 26.16 -7.57 5.44
CA GLU A 87 25.75 -6.99 6.71
C GLU A 87 24.67 -7.82 7.38
N VAL A 88 24.68 -7.86 8.72
CA VAL A 88 23.59 -8.37 9.54
C VAL A 88 23.31 -7.38 10.65
N LYS A 89 22.05 -6.94 10.77
CA LYS A 89 21.58 -6.09 11.87
C LYS A 89 20.44 -6.77 12.61
N SER A 90 20.44 -6.66 13.93
CA SER A 90 19.37 -7.20 14.77
C SER A 90 18.69 -6.08 15.53
N PHE A 91 17.36 -6.05 15.42
CA PHE A 91 16.48 -5.13 16.11
C PHE A 91 15.54 -5.92 17.03
N PRO A 92 14.82 -5.27 17.96
CA PRO A 92 13.87 -5.97 18.83
C PRO A 92 12.75 -6.74 18.10
N GLY A 93 12.35 -6.30 16.92
CA GLY A 93 11.27 -6.88 16.13
C GLY A 93 11.71 -7.62 14.87
N ASN A 94 12.98 -7.46 14.43
CA ASN A 94 13.44 -8.04 13.16
C ASN A 94 14.95 -8.24 13.12
N VAL A 95 15.36 -9.05 12.16
CA VAL A 95 16.77 -9.19 11.75
C VAL A 95 16.87 -8.89 10.28
N GLU A 96 17.74 -7.93 9.92
CA GLU A 96 18.03 -7.54 8.55
C GLU A 96 19.32 -8.19 8.08
N ILE A 97 19.26 -8.84 6.94
CA ILE A 97 20.40 -9.55 6.36
C ILE A 97 20.64 -9.07 4.95
N LYS A 98 21.77 -8.39 4.73
CA LYS A 98 22.21 -7.96 3.40
C LYS A 98 23.18 -8.98 2.84
N THR A 99 22.93 -9.39 1.61
CA THR A 99 23.77 -10.30 0.86
C THR A 99 24.11 -9.72 -0.49
N VAL A 100 25.33 -9.97 -0.94
CA VAL A 100 25.73 -9.78 -2.34
C VAL A 100 25.68 -11.14 -3.01
N LYS A 101 24.92 -11.28 -4.09
CA LYS A 101 24.84 -12.53 -4.86
C LYS A 101 25.09 -12.27 -6.34
N THR A 102 26.00 -13.03 -6.91
CA THR A 102 26.39 -12.93 -8.33
C THR A 102 25.97 -14.18 -9.06
N TYR A 103 25.28 -13.98 -10.17
CA TYR A 103 24.78 -15.04 -11.04
C TYR A 103 25.31 -14.90 -12.45
N THR A 104 25.37 -15.99 -13.19
CA THR A 104 25.53 -15.94 -14.64
C THR A 104 24.19 -15.59 -15.28
N LYS A 105 24.19 -14.58 -16.15
CA LYS A 105 23.00 -14.20 -16.94
C LYS A 105 23.10 -14.76 -18.33
N SER A 106 22.07 -15.47 -18.80
CA SER A 106 21.97 -15.97 -20.16
C SER A 106 21.40 -14.92 -21.11
N SER A 107 21.91 -14.81 -22.30
CA SER A 107 21.41 -13.95 -23.37
C SER A 107 20.15 -14.55 -24.04
N ALA A 108 19.13 -14.92 -23.30
CA ALA A 108 17.90 -15.38 -23.90
C ALA A 108 17.16 -14.18 -24.53
N SER A 109 17.13 -14.12 -25.86
CA SER A 109 16.19 -13.25 -26.55
C SER A 109 14.75 -13.73 -26.27
N PRO A 110 13.86 -12.90 -25.77
CA PRO A 110 12.49 -13.32 -25.50
C PRO A 110 11.66 -13.55 -26.78
N ILE A 111 12.22 -13.28 -27.96
CA ILE A 111 11.53 -13.44 -29.25
C ILE A 111 12.43 -14.25 -30.20
N PRO A 112 12.00 -15.45 -30.67
CA PRO A 112 12.72 -16.20 -31.69
C PRO A 112 12.86 -15.37 -32.97
N GLY A 113 14.08 -15.09 -33.39
CA GLY A 113 14.35 -14.39 -34.64
C GLY A 113 14.66 -12.88 -34.50
N MET A 114 14.62 -12.30 -33.35
CA MET A 114 15.10 -10.93 -33.09
C MET A 114 16.52 -10.99 -32.50
N MET A 115 17.50 -10.43 -33.20
CA MET A 115 18.81 -10.13 -32.65
C MET A 115 18.73 -8.96 -31.66
N GLY A 116 18.11 -9.19 -30.52
CA GLY A 116 18.16 -8.28 -29.39
C GLY A 116 19.29 -8.70 -28.46
N GLY A 117 20.37 -7.95 -28.43
CA GLY A 117 21.55 -8.23 -27.63
C GLY A 117 21.24 -8.11 -26.12
N GLY A 118 20.71 -9.17 -25.52
CA GLY A 118 20.80 -9.34 -24.10
C GLY A 118 22.26 -9.57 -23.72
N SER A 119 22.82 -8.76 -22.83
CA SER A 119 24.20 -8.98 -22.37
C SER A 119 24.27 -10.28 -21.59
N SER A 120 25.07 -11.23 -22.10
CA SER A 120 25.51 -12.38 -21.31
C SER A 120 26.64 -11.95 -20.40
N GLY A 121 26.72 -12.47 -19.21
CA GLY A 121 27.79 -12.15 -18.27
C GLY A 121 27.37 -12.25 -16.81
N PRO A 122 28.20 -11.83 -15.87
CA PRO A 122 27.87 -11.80 -14.48
C PRO A 122 26.81 -10.71 -14.18
N ALA A 123 25.83 -11.05 -13.35
CA ALA A 123 24.85 -10.12 -12.79
C ALA A 123 24.93 -10.19 -11.27
N THR A 124 25.31 -9.09 -10.65
CA THR A 124 25.47 -8.98 -9.20
C THR A 124 24.33 -8.18 -8.59
N PHE A 125 23.78 -8.68 -7.50
CA PHE A 125 22.67 -8.08 -6.75
C PHE A 125 23.08 -7.89 -5.31
N GLU A 126 22.76 -6.73 -4.75
CA GLU A 126 22.68 -6.55 -3.31
C GLU A 126 21.22 -6.78 -2.91
N LEU A 127 21.01 -7.70 -1.99
CA LEU A 127 19.70 -8.15 -1.53
C LEU A 127 19.56 -7.87 -0.04
N ASN A 128 18.40 -7.39 0.38
CA ASN A 128 18.05 -7.28 1.78
C ASN A 128 16.90 -8.25 2.09
N THR A 129 17.07 -9.07 3.13
CA THR A 129 16.04 -10.00 3.60
C THR A 129 15.73 -9.69 5.06
N SER A 130 14.44 -9.41 5.33
CA SER A 130 13.95 -9.13 6.67
C SER A 130 13.33 -10.37 7.30
N LEU A 131 13.78 -10.75 8.49
CA LEU A 131 13.17 -11.77 9.34
C LEU A 131 12.36 -11.06 10.42
N VAL A 132 11.06 -10.91 10.23
CA VAL A 132 10.18 -10.17 11.14
C VAL A 132 9.54 -11.11 12.16
N LEU A 133 9.63 -10.74 13.45
CA LEU A 133 9.02 -11.50 14.55
C LEU A 133 7.51 -11.25 14.59
N LEU A 134 6.72 -12.29 14.37
CA LEU A 134 5.28 -12.20 14.48
C LEU A 134 4.81 -12.07 15.94
N PRO A 135 3.69 -11.37 16.23
CA PRO A 135 3.13 -11.28 17.57
C PRO A 135 2.86 -12.67 18.17
N ALA A 136 3.16 -12.85 19.46
CA ALA A 136 2.87 -14.11 20.16
C ALA A 136 1.37 -14.44 20.14
N VAL A 137 0.52 -13.40 20.26
CA VAL A 137 -0.93 -13.51 20.14
C VAL A 137 -1.37 -12.67 18.95
N PRO A 138 -1.89 -13.31 17.88
CA PRO A 138 -2.38 -12.59 16.71
C PRO A 138 -3.50 -11.60 17.06
N MET A 139 -3.57 -10.49 16.33
CA MET A 139 -4.68 -9.54 16.42
C MET A 139 -6.02 -10.25 16.12
N LYS A 140 -7.12 -9.80 16.77
CA LYS A 140 -8.45 -10.22 16.34
C LYS A 140 -8.68 -9.76 14.89
N ALA A 141 -8.80 -10.72 13.97
CA ALA A 141 -9.06 -10.44 12.57
C ALA A 141 -10.42 -9.74 12.37
N ARG A 142 -10.56 -9.03 11.26
CA ARG A 142 -11.85 -8.57 10.74
C ARG A 142 -12.10 -9.20 9.38
N HIS A 143 -13.26 -9.83 9.19
CA HIS A 143 -13.58 -10.45 7.91
C HIS A 143 -13.71 -9.41 6.80
N PHE A 144 -13.22 -9.78 5.64
CA PHE A 144 -13.32 -8.99 4.41
C PHE A 144 -14.79 -8.89 3.96
N ASP A 145 -15.11 -7.75 3.34
CA ASP A 145 -16.39 -7.52 2.67
C ASP A 145 -16.14 -6.79 1.35
N ASP A 146 -16.68 -7.33 0.26
CA ASP A 146 -16.47 -6.82 -1.11
C ASP A 146 -16.94 -5.38 -1.32
N ARG A 147 -17.76 -4.86 -0.41
CA ARG A 147 -18.30 -3.49 -0.47
C ARG A 147 -17.39 -2.46 0.21
N VAL A 148 -16.28 -2.91 0.84
CA VAL A 148 -15.29 -2.02 1.47
C VAL A 148 -13.89 -2.47 1.07
N GLY A 149 -13.18 -1.63 0.34
CA GLY A 149 -11.98 -1.97 -0.40
C GLY A 149 -10.71 -2.09 0.43
N TYR A 150 -10.51 -3.21 1.08
CA TYR A 150 -9.27 -3.56 1.76
C TYR A 150 -8.46 -4.62 1.02
N PHE A 151 -7.14 -4.59 1.14
CA PHE A 151 -6.32 -5.77 0.90
C PHE A 151 -6.70 -6.85 1.90
N ALA A 152 -6.56 -8.10 1.50
CA ALA A 152 -6.95 -9.22 2.34
C ALA A 152 -5.97 -10.39 2.22
N THR A 153 -5.83 -11.12 3.33
CA THR A 153 -5.25 -12.46 3.40
C THR A 153 -6.31 -13.44 3.85
N GLY A 154 -6.11 -14.75 3.69
CA GLY A 154 -7.16 -15.67 4.09
C GLY A 154 -6.75 -17.14 4.00
N TYR A 155 -7.69 -17.98 4.37
CA TYR A 155 -7.52 -19.44 4.43
C TYR A 155 -8.83 -20.17 4.09
N THR A 156 -8.70 -21.45 3.83
CA THR A 156 -9.83 -22.36 3.71
C THR A 156 -10.12 -22.99 5.06
N ASP A 157 -11.29 -22.74 5.61
CA ASP A 157 -11.76 -23.25 6.88
C ASP A 157 -12.56 -24.55 6.63
N PHE A 158 -12.09 -25.65 7.20
CA PHE A 158 -12.69 -26.97 7.10
C PHE A 158 -13.73 -27.23 8.17
N ASP A 159 -13.83 -26.40 9.20
CA ASP A 159 -14.80 -26.54 10.29
C ASP A 159 -16.05 -25.69 10.06
N ALA A 160 -15.95 -24.62 9.27
CA ALA A 160 -17.03 -23.64 9.08
C ALA A 160 -18.25 -24.17 8.30
N ASN A 161 -18.12 -25.31 7.61
CA ASN A 161 -19.21 -25.97 6.87
C ASN A 161 -19.14 -27.48 7.05
N PRO A 162 -20.11 -28.11 7.75
CA PRO A 162 -20.09 -29.56 8.00
C PRO A 162 -20.15 -30.45 6.74
N GLN A 163 -20.53 -29.87 5.60
CA GLN A 163 -20.69 -30.61 4.32
C GLN A 163 -19.82 -30.03 3.20
N GLY A 164 -18.75 -29.28 3.57
CA GLY A 164 -17.85 -28.68 2.60
C GLY A 164 -16.76 -27.86 3.27
N VAL A 165 -16.31 -26.82 2.58
CA VAL A 165 -15.31 -25.88 3.10
C VAL A 165 -15.80 -24.44 2.95
N LYS A 166 -15.22 -23.52 3.70
CA LYS A 166 -15.50 -22.10 3.54
C LYS A 166 -14.18 -21.32 3.41
N LYS A 167 -14.08 -20.51 2.36
CA LYS A 167 -12.99 -19.55 2.27
C LYS A 167 -13.28 -18.38 3.22
N ILE A 168 -12.33 -18.11 4.09
CA ILE A 168 -12.36 -16.97 5.01
C ILE A 168 -11.30 -15.99 4.53
N SER A 169 -11.70 -14.75 4.30
CA SER A 169 -10.79 -13.64 4.00
C SER A 169 -10.83 -12.63 5.13
N MET A 170 -9.67 -12.10 5.50
CA MET A 170 -9.48 -11.14 6.57
C MET A 170 -8.79 -9.92 5.98
N ILE A 171 -9.26 -8.71 6.32
CA ILE A 171 -8.62 -7.49 5.86
C ILE A 171 -7.24 -7.30 6.50
N THR A 172 -6.33 -6.70 5.74
CA THR A 172 -5.06 -6.23 6.30
C THR A 172 -5.25 -4.84 6.89
N ARG A 173 -4.83 -4.63 8.14
CA ARG A 173 -4.96 -3.35 8.85
C ARG A 173 -4.01 -3.27 10.04
N TRP A 174 -3.73 -2.07 10.50
CA TRP A 174 -3.01 -1.86 11.76
C TRP A 174 -3.86 -2.24 12.96
N LYS A 175 -3.21 -2.69 14.02
CA LYS A 175 -3.86 -2.90 15.31
C LYS A 175 -4.00 -1.58 16.04
N LEU A 176 -5.23 -1.04 16.09
CA LEU A 176 -5.55 0.15 16.87
C LEU A 176 -6.54 -0.20 17.99
N GLU A 177 -6.11 0.03 19.22
CA GLU A 177 -6.90 -0.18 20.43
C GLU A 177 -6.69 1.01 21.37
N PRO A 178 -7.71 1.45 22.14
CA PRO A 178 -7.51 2.49 23.13
C PRO A 178 -6.54 2.04 24.23
N LYS A 179 -5.89 2.99 24.87
CA LYS A 179 -5.11 2.72 26.08
C LYS A 179 -6.04 2.14 27.15
N PRO A 180 -5.58 1.23 28.04
CA PRO A 180 -6.43 0.60 29.07
C PRO A 180 -7.24 1.60 29.90
N GLU A 181 -6.65 2.73 30.26
CA GLU A 181 -7.27 3.81 31.03
C GLU A 181 -8.31 4.61 30.24
N ASP A 182 -8.31 4.54 28.91
CA ASP A 182 -9.21 5.29 28.04
C ASP A 182 -10.34 4.43 27.44
N VAL A 183 -10.39 3.13 27.76
CA VAL A 183 -11.40 2.20 27.22
C VAL A 183 -12.83 2.70 27.48
N GLU A 184 -13.13 3.15 28.70
CA GLU A 184 -14.48 3.64 29.02
C GLU A 184 -14.79 4.99 28.37
N LYS A 185 -13.81 5.86 28.12
CA LYS A 185 -13.99 7.08 27.35
C LYS A 185 -14.33 6.73 25.89
N TYR A 186 -13.58 5.81 25.29
CA TYR A 186 -13.83 5.35 23.93
C TYR A 186 -15.26 4.79 23.77
N LYS A 187 -15.71 3.95 24.72
CA LYS A 187 -17.06 3.37 24.71
C LYS A 187 -18.17 4.44 24.80
N ARG A 188 -17.91 5.57 25.46
CA ARG A 188 -18.83 6.71 25.50
C ARG A 188 -18.79 7.58 24.23
N GLY A 189 -17.91 7.25 23.26
CA GLY A 189 -17.77 8.00 22.01
C GLY A 189 -16.83 9.21 22.11
N GLU A 190 -16.03 9.31 23.17
CA GLU A 190 -14.98 10.33 23.28
C GLU A 190 -13.77 9.95 22.41
N LEU A 191 -13.11 10.94 21.80
CA LEU A 191 -11.86 10.71 21.06
C LEU A 191 -10.72 10.43 22.03
N VAL A 192 -10.04 9.30 21.81
CA VAL A 192 -8.89 8.87 22.61
C VAL A 192 -7.66 8.64 21.74
N GLU A 193 -6.47 8.64 22.33
CA GLU A 193 -5.28 8.20 21.64
C GLU A 193 -5.20 6.66 21.62
N PRO A 194 -4.77 6.05 20.52
CA PRO A 194 -4.52 4.62 20.51
C PRO A 194 -3.32 4.27 21.39
N GLN A 195 -3.27 3.02 21.85
CA GLN A 195 -2.12 2.50 22.61
C GLN A 195 -0.84 2.52 21.77
N ASN A 196 -0.94 2.17 20.49
CA ASN A 196 0.15 2.17 19.52
C ASN A 196 -0.31 2.96 18.29
N PRO A 197 0.04 4.24 18.15
CA PRO A 197 -0.26 5.02 16.96
C PRO A 197 0.57 4.54 15.76
N ILE A 198 0.09 4.84 14.56
CA ILE A 198 0.81 4.58 13.30
C ILE A 198 1.77 5.74 13.08
N VAL A 199 3.06 5.51 13.29
CA VAL A 199 4.08 6.56 13.21
C VAL A 199 4.93 6.34 11.97
N TYR A 200 5.07 7.38 11.16
CA TYR A 200 5.97 7.39 10.01
C TYR A 200 7.22 8.23 10.30
N TYR A 201 8.29 7.87 9.65
CA TYR A 201 9.53 8.65 9.61
C TYR A 201 9.84 9.04 8.17
N ILE A 202 10.41 10.21 7.99
CA ILE A 202 10.91 10.64 6.68
C ILE A 202 12.38 10.23 6.56
N ASP A 203 12.71 9.55 5.48
CA ASP A 203 14.09 9.23 5.12
C ASP A 203 14.95 10.52 5.12
N PRO A 204 16.05 10.58 5.89
CA PRO A 204 16.95 11.74 5.93
C PRO A 204 17.50 12.16 4.56
N ALA A 205 17.55 11.24 3.58
CA ALA A 205 17.94 11.52 2.20
C ALA A 205 16.93 12.35 1.41
N THR A 206 15.71 12.54 1.93
CA THR A 206 14.65 13.30 1.28
C THR A 206 15.04 14.77 1.13
N PRO A 207 14.91 15.38 -0.08
CA PRO A 207 15.14 16.82 -0.25
C PRO A 207 14.24 17.64 0.69
N LYS A 208 14.85 18.50 1.51
CA LYS A 208 14.16 19.20 2.61
C LYS A 208 12.93 19.99 2.19
N LYS A 209 12.91 20.53 0.97
CA LYS A 209 11.76 21.27 0.45
C LYS A 209 10.50 20.41 0.23
N TRP A 210 10.64 19.09 0.08
CA TRP A 210 9.51 18.18 -0.12
C TRP A 210 8.98 17.58 1.19
N VAL A 211 9.78 17.57 2.24
CA VAL A 211 9.43 17.00 3.55
C VAL A 211 8.08 17.51 4.08
N PRO A 212 7.78 18.82 4.09
CA PRO A 212 6.51 19.31 4.62
C PRO A 212 5.28 18.77 3.89
N TYR A 213 5.38 18.54 2.59
CA TYR A 213 4.28 18.05 1.78
C TYR A 213 4.05 16.54 1.96
N LEU A 214 5.12 15.75 2.11
CA LEU A 214 5.02 14.33 2.47
C LEU A 214 4.37 14.16 3.84
N ILE A 215 4.78 14.95 4.84
CA ILE A 215 4.17 14.97 6.17
C ILE A 215 2.69 15.35 6.10
N ALA A 216 2.34 16.36 5.32
CA ALA A 216 0.95 16.79 5.16
C ALA A 216 0.08 15.66 4.57
N GLY A 217 0.61 14.89 3.59
CA GLY A 217 -0.11 13.76 3.00
C GLY A 217 -0.43 12.64 4.00
N VAL A 218 0.49 12.35 4.93
CA VAL A 218 0.22 11.40 6.04
C VAL A 218 -0.85 11.98 6.97
N ASN A 219 -0.71 13.24 7.37
CA ASN A 219 -1.60 13.88 8.34
C ASN A 219 -3.04 14.09 7.81
N ASP A 220 -3.23 14.08 6.49
CA ASP A 220 -4.57 14.16 5.87
C ASP A 220 -5.50 13.05 6.37
N TRP A 221 -4.98 11.90 6.77
CA TRP A 221 -5.75 10.76 7.26
C TRP A 221 -6.27 10.91 8.69
N GLN A 222 -5.81 11.89 9.47
CA GLN A 222 -6.25 12.04 10.86
C GLN A 222 -7.77 12.18 10.99
N VAL A 223 -8.40 12.95 10.09
CA VAL A 223 -9.86 13.14 10.08
C VAL A 223 -10.63 11.82 9.93
N ALA A 224 -10.08 10.85 9.20
CA ALA A 224 -10.69 9.54 9.03
C ALA A 224 -10.57 8.70 10.31
N PHE A 225 -9.44 8.74 11.00
CA PHE A 225 -9.25 8.05 12.27
C PHE A 225 -10.08 8.64 13.41
N GLU A 226 -10.35 9.94 13.41
CA GLU A 226 -11.27 10.56 14.37
C GLU A 226 -12.68 9.99 14.24
N LYS A 227 -13.16 9.65 13.05
CA LYS A 227 -14.43 8.94 12.87
C LYS A 227 -14.41 7.52 13.43
N ALA A 228 -13.25 6.87 13.44
CA ALA A 228 -13.06 5.59 14.10
C ALA A 228 -12.96 5.70 15.63
N GLY A 229 -12.89 6.92 16.19
CA GLY A 229 -12.80 7.21 17.63
C GLY A 229 -11.39 7.50 18.14
N PHE A 230 -10.40 7.66 17.24
CA PHE A 230 -9.01 7.87 17.62
C PHE A 230 -8.49 9.22 17.17
N LYS A 231 -7.98 10.03 18.09
CA LYS A 231 -7.16 11.22 17.79
C LYS A 231 -5.68 10.84 17.81
N ASN A 232 -4.85 11.60 17.08
CA ASN A 232 -3.41 11.35 16.99
C ASN A 232 -3.06 9.89 16.63
N ALA A 233 -3.91 9.24 15.82
CA ALA A 233 -3.74 7.85 15.45
C ALA A 233 -2.66 7.62 14.41
N ILE A 234 -2.38 8.62 13.58
CA ILE A 234 -1.39 8.59 12.52
C ILE A 234 -0.65 9.94 12.48
N TYR A 235 0.66 9.91 12.41
CA TYR A 235 1.48 11.13 12.28
C TYR A 235 2.90 10.80 11.82
N VAL A 236 3.66 11.85 11.52
CA VAL A 236 5.05 11.74 11.06
C VAL A 236 5.98 12.37 12.08
N LEU A 237 7.09 11.70 12.32
CA LEU A 237 8.24 12.25 13.03
C LEU A 237 9.41 12.41 12.07
N GLU A 238 10.22 13.44 12.27
CA GLU A 238 11.52 13.48 11.61
C GLU A 238 12.45 12.46 12.26
N ALA A 239 13.18 11.70 11.44
CA ALA A 239 14.17 10.77 11.96
C ALA A 239 15.24 11.56 12.73
N PRO A 240 15.65 11.11 13.93
CA PRO A 240 16.66 11.80 14.71
C PRO A 240 17.97 11.91 13.92
N ASN A 241 18.44 13.11 13.66
CA ASN A 241 19.60 13.35 12.79
C ASN A 241 20.94 12.80 13.31
N ASN A 242 21.01 12.33 14.56
CA ASN A 242 22.26 11.89 15.21
C ASN A 242 22.05 10.68 16.15
N ASP A 243 20.98 9.94 16.01
CA ASP A 243 20.74 8.73 16.82
C ASP A 243 21.29 7.51 16.07
N SER A 244 22.46 7.03 16.47
CA SER A 244 23.08 5.83 15.91
C SER A 244 22.26 4.54 16.15
N THR A 245 21.24 4.60 17.01
CA THR A 245 20.32 3.52 17.30
C THR A 245 19.05 3.57 16.47
N SER A 246 18.79 4.69 15.80
CA SER A 246 17.66 4.87 14.87
C SER A 246 18.04 4.35 13.49
N SER A 247 17.31 3.38 12.98
CA SER A 247 17.49 2.81 11.64
C SER A 247 16.17 2.77 10.91
N VAL A 248 16.21 3.09 9.62
CA VAL A 248 15.08 2.87 8.69
C VAL A 248 14.81 1.39 8.44
N GLU A 249 15.73 0.52 8.87
CA GLU A 249 15.63 -0.95 8.73
C GLU A 249 14.99 -1.61 9.98
N ASP A 250 14.69 -0.85 11.03
CA ASP A 250 13.97 -1.36 12.20
C ASP A 250 12.47 -1.46 11.88
N ALA A 251 11.92 -2.67 11.87
CA ALA A 251 10.52 -2.93 11.55
C ALA A 251 9.49 -2.21 12.45
N ARG A 252 9.94 -1.59 13.53
CA ARG A 252 9.08 -0.69 14.34
C ARG A 252 8.89 0.69 13.72
N HIS A 253 9.64 1.01 12.65
CA HIS A 253 9.66 2.30 12.00
C HIS A 253 9.05 2.20 10.60
N ASN A 254 7.88 2.78 10.40
CA ASN A 254 7.34 2.98 9.06
C ASN A 254 8.06 4.17 8.42
N VAL A 255 8.53 4.01 7.20
CA VAL A 255 9.38 5.03 6.56
C VAL A 255 8.86 5.42 5.20
N ILE A 256 8.88 6.72 4.90
CA ILE A 256 8.78 7.21 3.52
C ILE A 256 10.20 7.32 2.99
N VAL A 257 10.57 6.37 2.12
CA VAL A 257 11.93 6.23 1.57
C VAL A 257 12.04 6.96 0.25
N TYR A 258 12.95 7.93 0.16
CA TYR A 258 13.18 8.69 -1.06
C TYR A 258 14.24 8.03 -1.94
N LYS A 259 13.86 7.64 -3.16
CA LYS A 259 14.73 6.88 -4.07
C LYS A 259 15.11 7.71 -5.30
N PRO A 260 16.42 7.88 -5.60
CA PRO A 260 16.88 8.50 -6.84
C PRO A 260 16.69 7.51 -8.01
N SER A 261 15.52 7.54 -8.63
CA SER A 261 15.15 6.62 -9.70
C SER A 261 14.46 7.38 -10.83
N ASP A 262 14.65 6.91 -12.06
CA ASP A 262 13.97 7.36 -13.27
C ASP A 262 12.56 6.74 -13.42
N ILE A 263 12.19 5.80 -12.57
CA ILE A 263 10.84 5.20 -12.55
C ILE A 263 9.81 6.28 -12.15
N PRO A 264 8.82 6.57 -13.01
CA PRO A 264 7.78 7.56 -12.70
C PRO A 264 6.65 6.94 -11.87
N ASN A 265 6.95 6.57 -10.62
CA ASN A 265 6.00 5.90 -9.74
C ASN A 265 6.25 6.23 -8.26
N ALA A 266 5.30 5.84 -7.41
CA ALA A 266 5.42 5.67 -5.98
C ALA A 266 4.68 4.39 -5.60
N SER A 267 4.91 3.84 -4.41
CA SER A 267 4.17 2.66 -3.93
C SER A 267 4.14 2.60 -2.41
N GLY A 268 3.01 2.14 -1.86
CA GLY A 268 2.79 1.95 -0.42
C GLY A 268 2.56 0.47 -0.05
N PRO A 269 3.57 -0.42 -0.17
CA PRO A 269 3.43 -1.80 0.26
C PRO A 269 3.42 -1.92 1.78
N HIS A 270 2.90 -3.05 2.28
CA HIS A 270 2.95 -3.39 3.70
C HIS A 270 3.26 -4.88 3.91
N VAL A 271 3.86 -5.19 5.05
CA VAL A 271 4.06 -6.55 5.55
C VAL A 271 3.01 -6.83 6.62
N HIS A 272 2.38 -8.00 6.58
CA HIS A 272 1.32 -8.35 7.54
C HIS A 272 1.45 -9.77 8.07
N ASP A 273 0.90 -10.00 9.26
CA ASP A 273 0.77 -11.32 9.87
C ASP A 273 -0.29 -12.13 9.10
N PRO A 274 0.06 -13.24 8.44
CA PRO A 274 -0.88 -14.04 7.65
C PRO A 274 -1.98 -14.70 8.49
N ARG A 275 -1.83 -14.77 9.83
CA ARG A 275 -2.80 -15.37 10.75
C ARG A 275 -3.96 -14.44 11.08
N SER A 276 -3.78 -13.10 10.92
CA SER A 276 -4.74 -12.11 11.40
C SER A 276 -4.97 -10.93 10.46
N GLY A 277 -4.09 -10.73 9.49
CA GLY A 277 -4.04 -9.53 8.66
C GLY A 277 -3.48 -8.29 9.38
N GLU A 278 -2.85 -8.44 10.56
CA GLU A 278 -2.22 -7.31 11.25
C GLU A 278 -1.04 -6.78 10.44
N ILE A 279 -1.08 -5.51 10.04
CA ILE A 279 0.05 -4.86 9.37
C ILE A 279 1.15 -4.64 10.42
N MET A 280 2.35 -5.10 10.10
CA MET A 280 3.52 -5.07 10.98
C MET A 280 4.45 -3.93 10.66
N GLU A 281 4.61 -3.63 9.36
CA GLU A 281 5.58 -2.67 8.85
C GLU A 281 5.15 -2.18 7.47
N THR A 282 5.57 -0.95 7.11
CA THR A 282 5.43 -0.41 5.77
C THR A 282 6.55 0.54 5.42
N HIS A 283 7.00 0.47 4.16
CA HIS A 283 7.90 1.46 3.56
C HIS A 283 7.23 2.05 2.32
N VAL A 284 6.88 3.34 2.37
CA VAL A 284 6.41 4.05 1.18
C VAL A 284 7.62 4.33 0.29
N ASN A 285 7.64 3.74 -0.90
CA ASN A 285 8.69 3.97 -1.87
C ASN A 285 8.37 5.21 -2.70
N TRP A 286 9.14 6.26 -2.51
CA TRP A 286 9.02 7.51 -3.24
C TRP A 286 10.12 7.61 -4.30
N TYR A 287 9.81 7.42 -5.57
CA TYR A 287 10.76 7.56 -6.67
C TYR A 287 10.82 9.02 -7.14
N HIS A 288 12.03 9.55 -7.33
CA HIS A 288 12.22 10.97 -7.69
C HIS A 288 11.43 11.37 -8.95
N ASN A 289 11.41 10.50 -9.96
CA ASN A 289 10.79 10.81 -11.24
C ASN A 289 9.25 10.77 -11.25
N VAL A 290 8.60 10.44 -10.13
CA VAL A 290 7.14 10.59 -9.99
C VAL A 290 6.71 12.04 -10.22
N MET A 291 7.57 13.02 -9.90
CA MET A 291 7.28 14.44 -10.13
C MET A 291 7.10 14.77 -11.61
N ASN A 292 7.80 14.08 -12.50
CA ASN A 292 7.60 14.24 -13.95
C ASN A 292 6.21 13.75 -14.37
N LEU A 293 5.78 12.60 -13.85
CA LEU A 293 4.44 12.06 -14.09
C LEU A 293 3.36 13.03 -13.58
N LEU A 294 3.51 13.55 -12.37
CA LEU A 294 2.58 14.50 -11.75
C LEU A 294 2.49 15.80 -12.54
N ARG A 295 3.62 16.34 -13.01
CA ARG A 295 3.65 17.51 -13.89
C ARG A 295 2.83 17.24 -15.16
N ASN A 296 3.05 16.11 -15.82
CA ASN A 296 2.39 15.79 -17.08
C ASN A 296 0.88 15.62 -16.87
N TRP A 297 0.44 14.90 -15.86
CA TRP A 297 -0.98 14.76 -15.53
C TRP A 297 -1.63 16.12 -15.25
N TYR A 298 -1.01 16.92 -14.39
CA TYR A 298 -1.60 18.20 -14.01
C TYR A 298 -1.62 19.21 -15.17
N MET A 299 -0.56 19.27 -15.97
CA MET A 299 -0.54 20.10 -17.17
C MET A 299 -1.67 19.72 -18.14
N ILE A 300 -1.83 18.44 -18.45
CA ILE A 300 -2.82 17.98 -19.43
C ILE A 300 -4.25 18.17 -18.88
N GLN A 301 -4.51 17.85 -17.63
CA GLN A 301 -5.85 17.85 -17.07
C GLN A 301 -6.28 19.20 -16.52
N ALA A 302 -5.37 20.03 -16.01
CA ALA A 302 -5.70 21.25 -15.28
C ALA A 302 -5.23 22.55 -15.94
N ALA A 303 -4.28 22.54 -16.90
CA ALA A 303 -3.75 23.79 -17.46
C ALA A 303 -4.81 24.67 -18.18
N ALA A 304 -5.93 24.10 -18.59
CA ALA A 304 -7.04 24.90 -19.12
C ALA A 304 -7.63 25.84 -18.07
N VAL A 305 -7.68 25.41 -16.80
CA VAL A 305 -8.31 26.12 -15.67
C VAL A 305 -7.31 26.72 -14.69
N ASP A 306 -6.10 26.13 -14.57
CA ASP A 306 -5.04 26.64 -13.71
C ASP A 306 -3.84 27.16 -14.51
N PRO A 307 -3.63 28.50 -14.56
CA PRO A 307 -2.46 29.09 -15.24
C PRO A 307 -1.10 28.64 -14.67
N LYS A 308 -1.01 28.21 -13.40
CA LYS A 308 0.24 27.74 -12.80
C LYS A 308 0.80 26.48 -13.49
N ALA A 309 -0.09 25.70 -14.13
CA ALA A 309 0.27 24.49 -14.87
C ALA A 309 0.85 24.75 -16.28
N ARG A 310 0.92 26.01 -16.74
CA ARG A 310 1.29 26.38 -18.11
C ARG A 310 2.80 26.61 -18.29
N LYS A 311 3.62 25.72 -17.75
CA LYS A 311 5.09 25.75 -17.86
C LYS A 311 5.67 24.37 -17.54
N MET A 312 6.85 24.06 -18.10
CA MET A 312 7.51 22.76 -17.86
C MET A 312 8.03 22.60 -16.45
N LYS A 313 8.41 23.67 -15.78
CA LYS A 313 8.92 23.64 -14.42
C LYS A 313 7.94 24.36 -13.48
N PHE A 314 7.19 23.57 -12.75
CA PHE A 314 6.28 24.11 -11.71
C PHE A 314 7.06 24.77 -10.58
N ASP A 315 6.46 25.75 -9.91
CA ASP A 315 7.00 26.25 -8.66
C ASP A 315 6.90 25.20 -7.55
N ASP A 316 7.73 25.38 -6.51
CA ASP A 316 7.84 24.40 -5.43
C ASP A 316 6.51 24.22 -4.65
N GLU A 317 5.65 25.25 -4.59
CA GLU A 317 4.35 25.18 -3.94
C GLU A 317 3.40 24.25 -4.72
N LEU A 318 3.23 24.45 -6.02
CA LEU A 318 2.37 23.61 -6.85
C LEU A 318 2.88 22.18 -6.87
N MET A 319 4.18 21.96 -7.11
CA MET A 319 4.76 20.62 -7.08
C MET A 319 4.62 19.97 -5.71
N GLY A 320 4.75 20.75 -4.64
CA GLY A 320 4.55 20.27 -3.28
C GLY A 320 3.12 19.79 -3.01
N GLN A 321 2.10 20.49 -3.50
CA GLN A 321 0.71 20.04 -3.37
C GLN A 321 0.44 18.76 -4.17
N LEU A 322 1.09 18.59 -5.33
CA LEU A 322 1.04 17.35 -6.10
C LEU A 322 1.72 16.18 -5.35
N ILE A 323 2.85 16.44 -4.71
CA ILE A 323 3.53 15.48 -3.82
C ILE A 323 2.63 15.08 -2.65
N ARG A 324 1.98 16.05 -1.99
CA ARG A 324 1.01 15.79 -0.91
C ARG A 324 -0.11 14.86 -1.36
N PHE A 325 -0.68 15.11 -2.53
CA PHE A 325 -1.73 14.26 -3.11
C PHE A 325 -1.27 12.80 -3.21
N VAL A 326 -0.13 12.55 -3.84
CA VAL A 326 0.38 11.18 -4.00
C VAL A 326 0.81 10.58 -2.65
N SER A 327 1.44 11.36 -1.76
CA SER A 327 1.75 10.90 -0.41
C SER A 327 0.50 10.42 0.34
N SER A 328 -0.59 11.18 0.27
CA SER A 328 -1.87 10.81 0.87
C SER A 328 -2.42 9.51 0.27
N HIS A 329 -2.32 9.32 -1.05
CA HIS A 329 -2.74 8.11 -1.76
C HIS A 329 -1.92 6.89 -1.34
N GLU A 330 -0.58 6.97 -1.40
CA GLU A 330 0.31 5.86 -1.04
C GLU A 330 0.15 5.44 0.44
N VAL A 331 -0.04 6.42 1.32
CA VAL A 331 -0.35 6.14 2.73
C VAL A 331 -1.67 5.37 2.85
N GLY A 332 -2.68 5.66 2.03
CA GLY A 332 -3.92 4.87 1.99
C GLY A 332 -3.67 3.38 1.76
N HIS A 333 -2.75 3.02 0.86
CA HIS A 333 -2.37 1.61 0.66
C HIS A 333 -1.72 1.00 1.90
N THR A 334 -0.89 1.75 2.59
CA THR A 334 -0.24 1.29 3.83
C THR A 334 -1.21 1.16 5.01
N LEU A 335 -2.41 1.72 4.89
CA LEU A 335 -3.53 1.52 5.82
C LEU A 335 -4.41 0.33 5.44
N GLY A 336 -4.03 -0.43 4.42
CA GLY A 336 -4.74 -1.59 3.93
C GLY A 336 -5.76 -1.30 2.81
N LEU A 337 -5.92 -0.05 2.36
CA LEU A 337 -6.92 0.31 1.36
C LEU A 337 -6.46 -0.02 -0.07
N ARG A 338 -7.40 -0.53 -0.86
CA ARG A 338 -7.27 -0.74 -2.30
C ARG A 338 -7.73 0.48 -3.09
N HIS A 339 -7.41 0.52 -4.38
CA HIS A 339 -7.99 1.50 -5.30
C HIS A 339 -9.51 1.41 -5.30
N ASN A 340 -10.17 2.58 -5.38
CA ASN A 340 -11.63 2.70 -5.52
C ASN A 340 -11.98 3.42 -6.81
N PHE A 341 -11.82 2.75 -7.95
CA PHE A 341 -12.10 3.31 -9.28
C PHE A 341 -13.58 3.63 -9.50
N GLY A 342 -14.47 3.02 -8.72
CA GLY A 342 -15.91 3.29 -8.79
C GLY A 342 -16.33 4.59 -8.09
N SER A 343 -15.47 5.21 -7.31
CA SER A 343 -15.82 6.32 -6.43
C SER A 343 -16.32 7.55 -7.19
N SER A 344 -15.59 7.99 -8.22
CA SER A 344 -15.93 9.19 -9.02
C SER A 344 -17.26 9.06 -9.75
N SER A 345 -17.68 7.84 -10.10
CA SER A 345 -18.98 7.59 -10.78
C SER A 345 -20.20 7.99 -9.95
N THR A 346 -20.03 8.20 -8.65
CA THR A 346 -21.11 8.62 -7.74
C THR A 346 -21.35 10.12 -7.74
N VAL A 347 -20.53 10.89 -8.44
CA VAL A 347 -20.60 12.36 -8.49
C VAL A 347 -21.32 12.80 -9.75
N PRO A 348 -22.45 13.54 -9.67
CA PRO A 348 -23.07 14.12 -10.85
C PRO A 348 -22.11 15.05 -11.58
N VAL A 349 -21.98 14.87 -12.91
CA VAL A 349 -21.06 15.65 -13.75
C VAL A 349 -21.27 17.16 -13.59
N GLU A 350 -22.52 17.60 -13.44
CA GLU A 350 -22.82 19.03 -13.26
C GLU A 350 -22.23 19.59 -11.96
N ASN A 351 -22.12 18.78 -10.94
CA ASN A 351 -21.53 19.19 -9.67
C ASN A 351 -20.01 19.42 -9.77
N LEU A 352 -19.35 18.74 -10.70
CA LEU A 352 -17.92 18.93 -10.98
C LEU A 352 -17.61 20.33 -11.53
N ARG A 353 -18.62 21.02 -12.10
CA ARG A 353 -18.57 22.38 -12.58
C ARG A 353 -19.16 23.41 -11.61
N ASN A 354 -19.80 22.96 -10.55
CA ASN A 354 -20.35 23.83 -9.51
C ASN A 354 -19.28 24.14 -8.44
N LYS A 355 -18.71 25.33 -8.49
CA LYS A 355 -17.65 25.77 -7.59
C LYS A 355 -17.99 25.51 -6.13
N ALA A 356 -19.12 25.99 -5.65
CA ALA A 356 -19.50 25.87 -4.24
C ALA A 356 -19.62 24.41 -3.80
N TRP A 357 -20.19 23.57 -4.68
CA TRP A 357 -20.35 22.16 -4.37
C TRP A 357 -19.03 21.40 -4.40
N VAL A 358 -18.23 21.52 -5.49
CA VAL A 358 -17.02 20.74 -5.66
C VAL A 358 -15.91 21.14 -4.69
N GLU A 359 -15.80 22.41 -4.33
CA GLU A 359 -14.88 22.89 -3.32
C GLU A 359 -15.27 22.41 -1.90
N ALA A 360 -16.55 22.16 -1.63
CA ALA A 360 -17.02 21.59 -0.38
C ALA A 360 -16.87 20.07 -0.33
N ASN A 361 -17.18 19.34 -1.40
CA ASN A 361 -17.35 17.87 -1.41
C ASN A 361 -16.22 17.10 -2.12
N GLY A 362 -15.31 17.78 -2.85
CA GLY A 362 -14.33 17.12 -3.73
C GLY A 362 -14.96 16.62 -5.04
N HIS A 363 -14.13 16.38 -6.04
CA HIS A 363 -14.56 15.86 -7.34
C HIS A 363 -14.66 14.32 -7.36
N THR A 364 -14.07 13.65 -6.38
CA THR A 364 -14.24 12.23 -6.07
C THR A 364 -14.39 12.03 -4.57
N PRO A 365 -15.18 11.05 -4.10
CA PRO A 365 -15.28 10.70 -2.69
C PRO A 365 -14.06 9.98 -2.10
N SER A 366 -13.07 9.60 -2.90
CA SER A 366 -11.90 8.83 -2.44
C SER A 366 -10.60 9.33 -3.02
N ILE A 367 -9.57 9.47 -2.15
CA ILE A 367 -8.18 9.67 -2.56
C ILE A 367 -7.60 8.43 -3.25
N MET A 368 -8.21 7.25 -3.00
CA MET A 368 -7.80 5.99 -3.61
C MET A 368 -8.36 5.79 -5.03
N ASP A 369 -9.10 6.76 -5.54
CA ASP A 369 -9.60 6.78 -6.91
C ASP A 369 -8.51 7.31 -7.86
N TYR A 370 -8.44 6.75 -9.06
CA TYR A 370 -7.60 7.29 -10.13
C TYR A 370 -8.32 8.36 -10.96
N ALA A 371 -9.18 9.14 -10.32
CA ALA A 371 -9.83 10.30 -10.91
C ALA A 371 -8.86 11.44 -11.26
N ARG A 372 -7.65 11.43 -10.69
CA ARG A 372 -6.59 12.42 -10.86
C ARG A 372 -7.11 13.83 -10.53
N PHE A 373 -7.23 14.71 -11.54
CA PHE A 373 -7.65 16.10 -11.34
C PHE A 373 -8.98 16.37 -12.02
N ASN A 374 -9.73 17.37 -11.53
CA ASN A 374 -11.03 17.73 -12.10
C ASN A 374 -10.89 18.35 -13.49
N TYR A 375 -10.73 17.52 -14.51
CA TYR A 375 -10.64 17.93 -15.90
C TYR A 375 -11.98 18.37 -16.52
N VAL A 376 -13.09 18.18 -15.80
CA VAL A 376 -14.44 18.59 -16.22
C VAL A 376 -14.66 20.07 -15.99
N ALA A 377 -14.04 20.64 -14.97
CA ALA A 377 -14.07 22.08 -14.68
C ALA A 377 -13.66 22.91 -15.90
N GLN A 378 -14.38 24.00 -16.17
CA GLN A 378 -14.09 24.92 -17.28
C GLN A 378 -13.54 26.25 -16.74
N PRO A 379 -12.77 27.03 -17.52
CA PRO A 379 -12.24 28.32 -17.06
C PRO A 379 -13.29 29.28 -16.49
N GLU A 380 -14.47 29.26 -17.09
CA GLU A 380 -15.61 30.11 -16.69
C GLU A 380 -16.19 29.72 -15.32
N ASP A 381 -15.95 28.52 -14.82
CA ASP A 381 -16.48 28.05 -13.56
C ASP A 381 -15.73 28.64 -12.35
N GLY A 382 -14.51 29.11 -12.56
CA GLY A 382 -13.69 29.77 -11.53
C GLY A 382 -13.35 28.88 -10.33
N ILE A 383 -13.25 27.56 -10.53
CA ILE A 383 -12.96 26.56 -9.49
C ILE A 383 -11.49 26.69 -9.07
N SER A 384 -11.24 26.73 -7.76
CA SER A 384 -9.91 26.78 -7.19
C SER A 384 -9.27 25.39 -7.05
N GLU A 385 -8.01 25.33 -6.64
CA GLU A 385 -7.30 24.08 -6.34
C GLU A 385 -8.11 23.13 -5.43
N LYS A 386 -8.94 23.66 -4.53
CA LYS A 386 -9.82 22.85 -3.66
C LYS A 386 -10.80 21.95 -4.40
N GLY A 387 -11.24 22.36 -5.58
CA GLY A 387 -12.15 21.58 -6.41
C GLY A 387 -11.46 20.89 -7.59
N ILE A 388 -10.14 21.12 -7.77
CA ILE A 388 -9.32 20.48 -8.82
C ILE A 388 -8.56 19.28 -8.28
N PHE A 389 -7.98 19.38 -7.07
CA PHE A 389 -7.18 18.32 -6.48
C PHE A 389 -8.03 17.26 -5.78
N PRO A 390 -7.69 15.96 -5.89
CA PRO A 390 -8.29 14.92 -5.06
C PRO A 390 -7.82 15.08 -3.60
N ARG A 391 -8.63 14.58 -2.68
CA ARG A 391 -8.38 14.63 -1.23
C ARG A 391 -9.08 13.47 -0.53
N ILE A 392 -8.79 13.30 0.76
CA ILE A 392 -9.55 12.39 1.63
C ILE A 392 -11.04 12.76 1.55
N GLY A 393 -11.86 11.80 1.15
CA GLY A 393 -13.29 12.00 0.91
C GLY A 393 -14.17 11.13 1.78
N ASP A 394 -15.47 11.15 1.48
CA ASP A 394 -16.50 10.43 2.26
C ASP A 394 -16.22 8.93 2.34
N TYR A 395 -15.80 8.34 1.21
CA TYR A 395 -15.48 6.92 1.17
C TYR A 395 -14.26 6.57 2.02
N ASP A 396 -13.20 7.35 1.95
CA ASP A 396 -11.97 7.09 2.71
C ASP A 396 -12.24 7.14 4.21
N ILE A 397 -13.00 8.16 4.64
CA ILE A 397 -13.43 8.33 6.04
C ILE A 397 -14.25 7.11 6.49
N TRP A 398 -15.18 6.66 5.66
CA TRP A 398 -16.00 5.47 5.93
C TRP A 398 -15.16 4.20 5.99
N ALA A 399 -14.27 3.99 5.03
CA ALA A 399 -13.43 2.79 4.97
C ALA A 399 -12.54 2.68 6.21
N ILE A 400 -11.92 3.79 6.64
CA ILE A 400 -11.14 3.82 7.89
C ILE A 400 -12.05 3.64 9.12
N GLU A 401 -13.21 4.29 9.20
CA GLU A 401 -14.15 4.06 10.29
C GLU A 401 -14.52 2.58 10.40
N TRP A 402 -14.87 1.95 9.27
CA TRP A 402 -15.24 0.54 9.23
C TRP A 402 -14.07 -0.38 9.57
N GLY A 403 -12.90 -0.14 9.02
CA GLY A 403 -11.72 -0.99 9.21
C GLY A 403 -11.11 -0.88 10.61
N TYR A 404 -11.17 0.29 11.24
CA TYR A 404 -10.40 0.60 12.45
C TYR A 404 -11.22 0.84 13.71
N LYS A 405 -12.55 1.01 13.61
CA LYS A 405 -13.38 1.14 14.81
C LYS A 405 -13.22 -0.08 15.70
N TRP A 406 -12.76 0.15 16.94
CA TRP A 406 -12.53 -0.91 17.91
C TRP A 406 -13.86 -1.43 18.46
N LYS A 407 -14.04 -2.76 18.43
CA LYS A 407 -15.27 -3.47 18.78
C LYS A 407 -14.95 -4.62 19.76
N PRO A 408 -14.75 -4.28 21.05
CA PRO A 408 -14.38 -5.28 22.05
C PRO A 408 -15.53 -6.19 22.47
N GLU A 409 -16.78 -5.81 22.18
CA GLU A 409 -17.97 -6.60 22.48
C GLU A 409 -18.02 -7.93 21.70
N PHE A 410 -17.36 -8.01 20.55
CA PHE A 410 -17.25 -9.23 19.76
C PHE A 410 -15.92 -9.93 20.06
N LYS A 411 -15.99 -11.21 20.46
CA LYS A 411 -14.79 -12.00 20.78
C LYS A 411 -14.08 -12.52 19.53
N THR A 412 -14.86 -12.85 18.49
CA THR A 412 -14.36 -13.41 17.24
C THR A 412 -14.76 -12.55 16.04
N ALA A 413 -14.04 -12.73 14.93
CA ALA A 413 -14.38 -12.08 13.66
C ALA A 413 -15.76 -12.53 13.14
N ALA A 414 -16.11 -13.79 13.33
CA ALA A 414 -17.40 -14.34 12.90
C ALA A 414 -18.60 -13.68 13.64
N GLU A 415 -18.49 -13.46 14.96
CA GLU A 415 -19.51 -12.72 15.72
C GLU A 415 -19.68 -11.27 15.22
N GLU A 416 -18.57 -10.61 14.88
CA GLU A 416 -18.55 -9.24 14.38
C GLU A 416 -19.17 -9.12 12.97
N THR A 417 -19.07 -10.15 12.13
CA THR A 417 -19.51 -10.12 10.73
C THR A 417 -20.99 -9.79 10.56
N THR A 418 -21.86 -10.33 11.40
CA THR A 418 -23.31 -10.08 11.30
C THR A 418 -23.64 -8.62 11.58
N TRP A 419 -23.00 -8.03 12.58
CA TRP A 419 -23.16 -6.61 12.91
C TRP A 419 -22.58 -5.73 11.80
N SER A 420 -21.36 -6.04 11.34
CA SER A 420 -20.66 -5.33 10.27
C SER A 420 -21.48 -5.28 8.99
N ASN A 421 -22.09 -6.41 8.57
CA ASN A 421 -22.95 -6.48 7.40
C ASN A 421 -24.15 -5.53 7.48
N LYS A 422 -24.84 -5.47 8.62
CA LYS A 422 -25.94 -4.51 8.83
C LYS A 422 -25.45 -3.08 8.70
N TRP A 423 -24.35 -2.77 9.36
CA TRP A 423 -23.76 -1.43 9.34
C TRP A 423 -23.38 -0.98 7.91
N ILE A 424 -22.76 -1.86 7.12
CA ILE A 424 -22.45 -1.57 5.71
C ILE A 424 -23.74 -1.27 4.92
N ILE A 425 -24.77 -2.11 5.05
CA ILE A 425 -26.05 -1.92 4.34
C ILE A 425 -26.67 -0.58 4.69
N GLU A 426 -26.73 -0.23 5.97
CA GLU A 426 -27.27 1.03 6.45
C GLU A 426 -26.50 2.24 5.90
N ARG A 427 -25.17 2.19 5.92
CA ARG A 427 -24.30 3.27 5.46
C ARG A 427 -24.40 3.48 3.95
N LEU A 428 -24.33 2.41 3.15
CA LEU A 428 -24.46 2.48 1.70
C LEU A 428 -25.86 2.94 1.26
N LYS A 429 -26.91 2.55 1.98
CA LYS A 429 -28.27 3.04 1.72
C LYS A 429 -28.41 4.53 2.03
N ALA A 430 -27.72 5.02 3.04
CA ALA A 430 -27.81 6.42 3.47
C ALA A 430 -26.96 7.36 2.60
N ASN A 431 -25.87 6.88 2.02
CA ASN A 431 -24.95 7.69 1.23
C ASN A 431 -24.35 6.87 0.07
N ASN A 432 -24.76 7.15 -1.14
CA ASN A 432 -24.27 6.48 -2.36
C ASN A 432 -22.80 6.80 -2.68
N ARG A 433 -22.26 7.89 -2.13
CA ARG A 433 -20.83 8.26 -2.26
C ARG A 433 -19.88 7.28 -1.56
N LEU A 434 -20.41 6.32 -0.78
CA LEU A 434 -19.65 5.25 -0.15
C LEU A 434 -19.49 4.01 -1.04
N PHE A 435 -19.85 4.10 -2.32
CA PHE A 435 -19.68 3.01 -3.28
C PHE A 435 -18.21 2.66 -3.45
N PHE A 436 -17.93 1.36 -3.48
CA PHE A 436 -16.61 0.80 -3.77
C PHE A 436 -16.68 -0.04 -5.05
N GLY A 437 -15.73 0.19 -5.93
CA GLY A 437 -15.47 -0.62 -7.12
C GLY A 437 -13.99 -0.50 -7.49
N THR A 438 -13.38 -1.62 -7.79
CA THR A 438 -11.92 -1.74 -7.92
C THR A 438 -11.50 -2.11 -9.35
N GLU A 439 -10.20 -2.06 -9.60
CA GLU A 439 -9.56 -2.49 -10.85
C GLU A 439 -9.87 -3.95 -11.25
N MET A 440 -10.40 -4.74 -10.34
CA MET A 440 -10.84 -6.12 -10.62
C MET A 440 -12.26 -6.19 -11.20
N ASP A 441 -13.05 -5.13 -11.04
CA ASP A 441 -14.45 -5.04 -11.51
C ASP A 441 -14.52 -4.53 -12.96
N ARG A 442 -13.73 -5.13 -13.84
CA ARG A 442 -13.52 -4.66 -15.22
C ARG A 442 -14.80 -4.65 -16.08
N ASP A 443 -15.77 -5.47 -15.72
CA ASP A 443 -17.05 -5.57 -16.42
C ASP A 443 -18.05 -4.49 -15.98
N ASP A 444 -17.77 -3.79 -14.88
CA ASP A 444 -18.59 -2.66 -14.42
C ASP A 444 -18.06 -1.34 -15.02
N PRO A 445 -18.82 -0.67 -15.91
CA PRO A 445 -18.39 0.57 -16.53
C PRO A 445 -18.23 1.74 -15.56
N ARG A 446 -18.66 1.59 -14.31
CA ARG A 446 -18.44 2.58 -13.25
C ARG A 446 -17.07 2.49 -12.62
N CYS A 447 -16.34 1.37 -12.84
CA CYS A 447 -15.06 1.08 -12.19
C CYS A 447 -13.89 1.29 -13.17
N GLN A 448 -13.83 2.48 -13.76
CA GLN A 448 -12.78 2.85 -14.69
C GLN A 448 -11.77 3.79 -14.01
N ASN A 449 -10.53 3.80 -14.48
CA ASN A 449 -9.54 4.78 -14.10
C ASN A 449 -9.56 5.98 -15.06
N GLU A 450 -9.09 7.13 -14.60
CA GLU A 450 -8.96 8.38 -15.34
C GLU A 450 -10.32 8.96 -15.82
N ASP A 451 -11.46 8.48 -15.30
CA ASP A 451 -12.79 9.01 -15.59
C ASP A 451 -13.35 9.85 -14.43
N LEU A 452 -14.39 10.62 -14.70
CA LEU A 452 -15.06 11.45 -13.72
C LEU A 452 -16.57 11.48 -13.96
N GLY A 453 -17.31 11.46 -12.86
CA GLY A 453 -18.73 11.72 -12.84
C GLY A 453 -19.62 10.56 -13.27
N ASP A 454 -20.91 10.73 -13.05
CA ASP A 454 -21.95 9.74 -13.31
C ASP A 454 -22.27 9.55 -14.82
N ASN A 455 -21.63 10.32 -15.68
CA ASN A 455 -21.83 10.26 -17.13
C ASN A 455 -20.51 10.51 -17.88
N ALA A 456 -19.81 9.42 -18.21
CA ALA A 456 -18.51 9.45 -18.86
C ALA A 456 -18.51 10.20 -20.20
N MET A 457 -19.59 10.12 -21.00
CA MET A 457 -19.70 10.83 -22.28
C MET A 457 -19.74 12.34 -22.07
N LYS A 458 -20.51 12.80 -21.09
CA LYS A 458 -20.65 14.22 -20.77
C LYS A 458 -19.37 14.79 -20.16
N ALA A 459 -18.76 14.05 -19.22
CA ALA A 459 -17.48 14.39 -18.64
C ALA A 459 -16.37 14.49 -19.71
N SER A 460 -16.29 13.49 -20.59
CA SER A 460 -15.34 13.48 -21.71
C SER A 460 -15.55 14.64 -22.67
N ALA A 461 -16.80 15.06 -22.95
CA ALA A 461 -17.06 16.21 -23.79
C ALA A 461 -16.48 17.51 -23.19
N TYR A 462 -16.56 17.70 -21.88
CA TYR A 462 -15.91 18.81 -21.19
C TYR A 462 -14.38 18.68 -21.19
N GLY A 463 -13.86 17.48 -20.93
CA GLY A 463 -12.43 17.19 -21.00
C GLY A 463 -11.83 17.47 -22.38
N ILE A 464 -12.48 17.04 -23.46
CA ILE A 464 -12.05 17.33 -24.84
C ILE A 464 -12.03 18.84 -25.13
N LYS A 465 -12.98 19.60 -24.58
CA LYS A 465 -12.98 21.06 -24.69
C LYS A 465 -11.73 21.67 -24.07
N ASN A 466 -11.32 21.17 -22.87
CA ASN A 466 -10.11 21.59 -22.18
C ASN A 466 -8.85 21.13 -22.91
N LEU A 467 -8.82 19.88 -23.40
CA LEU A 467 -7.67 19.37 -24.17
C LEU A 467 -7.39 20.19 -25.43
N LYS A 468 -8.44 20.68 -26.13
CA LYS A 468 -8.25 21.59 -27.27
C LYS A 468 -7.59 22.92 -26.88
N ARG A 469 -7.89 23.44 -25.67
CA ARG A 469 -7.26 24.66 -25.16
C ARG A 469 -5.80 24.37 -24.76
N VAL A 470 -5.56 23.26 -24.09
CA VAL A 470 -4.22 22.83 -23.67
C VAL A 470 -3.33 22.60 -24.89
N LEU A 471 -3.82 21.86 -25.90
CA LEU A 471 -3.09 21.58 -27.14
C LEU A 471 -2.63 22.87 -27.85
N ALA A 472 -3.48 23.88 -27.87
CA ALA A 472 -3.14 25.18 -28.45
C ALA A 472 -2.03 25.91 -27.67
N GLY A 473 -1.90 25.66 -26.36
CA GLY A 473 -0.90 26.29 -25.49
C GLY A 473 0.40 25.51 -25.37
N ILE A 474 0.40 24.20 -25.58
CA ILE A 474 1.57 23.33 -25.35
C ILE A 474 2.84 23.85 -26.03
N PRO A 475 2.87 24.27 -27.31
CA PRO A 475 4.11 24.70 -27.95
C PRO A 475 4.80 25.87 -27.25
N GLU A 476 4.01 26.75 -26.62
CA GLU A 476 4.56 27.88 -25.85
C GLU A 476 4.91 27.45 -24.41
N TRP A 477 4.08 26.66 -23.77
CA TRP A 477 4.25 26.26 -22.37
C TRP A 477 5.38 25.24 -22.16
N SER A 478 5.68 24.42 -23.18
CA SER A 478 6.75 23.43 -23.14
C SER A 478 8.08 23.94 -23.68
N LYS A 479 8.14 25.20 -24.13
CA LYS A 479 9.36 25.79 -24.66
C LYS A 479 10.37 26.08 -23.53
N GLU A 480 11.52 25.42 -23.58
CA GLU A 480 12.65 25.69 -22.72
C GLU A 480 13.85 26.17 -23.54
N PRO A 481 14.64 27.14 -23.01
CA PRO A 481 15.84 27.61 -23.71
C PRO A 481 16.85 26.49 -23.93
N ASN A 482 17.28 26.31 -25.16
CA ASN A 482 18.28 25.33 -25.58
C ASN A 482 17.87 23.85 -25.48
N GLU A 483 16.57 23.57 -25.34
CA GLU A 483 16.04 22.20 -25.34
C GLU A 483 15.14 21.96 -26.56
N GLY A 484 15.07 20.69 -27.00
CA GLY A 484 14.09 20.24 -27.99
C GLY A 484 12.72 20.01 -27.36
N TYR A 485 11.74 19.59 -28.19
CA TYR A 485 10.41 19.23 -27.74
C TYR A 485 10.26 17.73 -27.41
N ASP A 486 11.34 17.09 -26.99
CA ASP A 486 11.36 15.64 -26.75
C ASP A 486 10.82 15.23 -25.37
N ASN A 487 10.35 16.20 -24.57
CA ASN A 487 9.81 16.01 -23.20
C ASN A 487 8.29 16.05 -23.16
#